data_e7a05a02540413dd05d5bc32de8e0bf2
#
_entry.id   e7a05a02540413dd05d5bc32de8e0bf2
#
_cell.length_a   1.000
_cell.length_b   1.000
_cell.length_c   1.000
_cell.angle_alpha   90.00
_cell.angle_beta   90.00
_cell.angle_gamma   90.00
#
_symmetry.space_group_name_H-M   'P 1'
#
loop_
_entity.id
_entity.type
_entity.pdbx_description
1 polymer ?
#
loop_
_entity_poly.entity_id
_entity_poly.type
_entity_poly.pdbx_seq_one_letter_code
_entity_poly.pdbx_strand_id
1 'polypeptide(L)'
;MKRLLQTFLRRYARGEARALAPHVSGRRLLDLGAGEGWVAAALRGLTLTWTCSVDVGPFQLGHGPYVLYDGATLPFRDGTFDTTLLSLALHHCEAPEAVLDEAVRVTRSRLLIVESVYRNSYERFCLDVLDGRLNGYRHSGTMNVPLAFRRPEEWRALFESRGLRLITMQWLGSRVERLIHHPLLFVMNK
;
A
#
# COMPACT_ATOMS: atom_id res chain seq x y z
N MET A 1 19.73 6.72 -15.61
CA MET A 1 19.18 6.91 -14.27
C MET A 1 17.78 6.30 -14.09
N LYS A 2 16.77 6.62 -14.92
CA LYS A 2 15.40 6.06 -14.82
C LYS A 2 15.34 4.51 -14.86
N ARG A 3 16.11 3.84 -15.72
CA ARG A 3 16.14 2.36 -15.81
C ARG A 3 16.68 1.68 -14.53
N LEU A 4 17.71 2.25 -13.90
CA LEU A 4 18.26 1.73 -12.64
C LEU A 4 17.26 1.86 -11.50
N LEU A 5 16.57 3.00 -11.40
CA LEU A 5 15.51 3.21 -10.42
C LEU A 5 14.36 2.21 -10.60
N GLN A 6 13.90 2.00 -11.83
CA GLN A 6 12.85 1.00 -12.13
C GLN A 6 13.28 -0.42 -11.75
N THR A 7 14.55 -0.79 -12.00
CA THR A 7 15.07 -2.10 -11.61
C THR A 7 15.07 -2.26 -10.09
N PHE A 8 15.46 -1.21 -9.36
CA PHE A 8 15.43 -1.19 -7.91
C PHE A 8 13.99 -1.33 -7.39
N LEU A 9 13.05 -0.52 -7.89
CA LEU A 9 11.63 -0.56 -7.50
C LEU A 9 11.00 -1.93 -7.75
N ARG A 10 11.28 -2.55 -8.91
CA ARG A 10 10.82 -3.93 -9.20
C ARG A 10 11.40 -4.95 -8.23
N ARG A 11 12.66 -4.81 -7.84
CA ARG A 11 13.29 -5.71 -6.87
C ARG A 11 12.68 -5.52 -5.48
N TYR A 12 12.46 -4.28 -5.07
CA TYR A 12 11.77 -3.94 -3.83
C TYR A 12 10.35 -4.55 -3.81
N ALA A 13 9.55 -4.30 -4.83
CA ALA A 13 8.19 -4.84 -4.96
C ALA A 13 8.15 -6.38 -4.93
N ARG A 14 9.13 -7.07 -5.51
CA ARG A 14 9.25 -8.53 -5.41
C ARG A 14 9.56 -9.01 -3.99
N GLY A 15 10.39 -8.28 -3.26
CA GLY A 15 10.68 -8.56 -1.85
C GLY A 15 9.44 -8.42 -0.99
N GLU A 16 8.73 -7.31 -1.17
CA GLU A 16 7.46 -7.02 -0.50
C GLU A 16 6.41 -8.09 -0.84
N ALA A 17 6.20 -8.39 -2.11
CA ALA A 17 5.24 -9.40 -2.55
C ALA A 17 5.50 -10.78 -1.93
N ARG A 18 6.76 -11.18 -1.75
CA ARG A 18 7.11 -12.45 -1.06
C ARG A 18 6.70 -12.43 0.41
N ALA A 19 6.81 -11.29 1.08
CA ALA A 19 6.37 -11.15 2.47
C ALA A 19 4.84 -11.13 2.58
N LEU A 20 4.15 -10.56 1.61
CA LEU A 20 2.69 -10.46 1.55
C LEU A 20 2.01 -11.76 1.13
N ALA A 21 2.62 -12.54 0.23
CA ALA A 21 2.02 -13.73 -0.38
C ALA A 21 1.44 -14.76 0.62
N PRO A 22 2.09 -15.07 1.75
CA PRO A 22 1.54 -16.00 2.75
C PRO A 22 0.25 -15.51 3.42
N HIS A 23 -0.03 -14.21 3.34
CA HIS A 23 -1.17 -13.57 3.98
C HIS A 23 -2.33 -13.32 3.03
N VAL A 24 -2.14 -13.52 1.73
CA VAL A 24 -3.22 -13.39 0.73
C VAL A 24 -4.26 -14.46 0.97
N SER A 25 -5.53 -14.06 0.98
CA SER A 25 -6.69 -14.94 1.15
C SER A 25 -7.57 -14.90 -0.11
N GLY A 26 -8.08 -16.05 -0.53
CA GLY A 26 -8.99 -16.16 -1.66
C GLY A 26 -8.31 -16.02 -3.03
N ARG A 27 -9.08 -15.66 -4.05
CA ARG A 27 -8.64 -15.67 -5.45
C ARG A 27 -8.66 -14.31 -6.14
N ARG A 28 -9.26 -13.31 -5.51
CA ARG A 28 -9.40 -11.94 -6.06
C ARG A 28 -8.70 -10.96 -5.15
N LEU A 29 -7.68 -10.29 -5.67
CA LEU A 29 -6.91 -9.28 -4.95
C LEU A 29 -7.07 -7.91 -5.62
N LEU A 30 -7.39 -6.92 -4.81
CA LEU A 30 -7.32 -5.51 -5.17
C LEU A 30 -5.99 -4.93 -4.67
N ASP A 31 -5.27 -4.22 -5.52
CA ASP A 31 -4.12 -3.38 -5.16
C ASP A 31 -4.55 -1.93 -5.27
N LEU A 32 -4.84 -1.29 -4.13
CA LEU A 32 -5.40 0.07 -4.04
C LEU A 32 -4.28 1.08 -3.71
N GLY A 33 -4.14 2.10 -4.54
CA GLY A 33 -2.98 2.99 -4.55
C GLY A 33 -1.75 2.30 -5.15
N ALA A 34 -1.97 1.58 -6.26
CA ALA A 34 -1.02 0.63 -6.82
C ALA A 34 0.23 1.26 -7.44
N GLY A 35 0.22 2.57 -7.69
CA GLY A 35 1.29 3.26 -8.40
C GLY A 35 1.62 2.58 -9.72
N GLU A 36 2.87 2.14 -9.91
CA GLU A 36 3.30 1.44 -11.12
C GLU A 36 2.77 0.00 -11.24
N GLY A 37 2.11 -0.57 -10.22
CA GLY A 37 1.50 -1.91 -10.23
C GLY A 37 2.49 -3.06 -10.10
N TRP A 38 3.71 -2.81 -9.61
CA TRP A 38 4.75 -3.86 -9.50
C TRP A 38 4.45 -4.89 -8.42
N VAL A 39 3.83 -4.49 -7.30
CA VAL A 39 3.51 -5.41 -6.20
C VAL A 39 2.43 -6.38 -6.64
N ALA A 40 1.34 -5.89 -7.23
CA ALA A 40 0.27 -6.72 -7.78
C ALA A 40 0.78 -7.70 -8.85
N ALA A 41 1.65 -7.21 -9.77
CA ALA A 41 2.25 -8.06 -10.79
C ALA A 41 3.10 -9.19 -10.19
N ALA A 42 3.85 -8.91 -9.13
CA ALA A 42 4.66 -9.91 -8.43
C ALA A 42 3.79 -10.90 -7.63
N LEU A 43 2.76 -10.41 -6.92
CA LEU A 43 1.82 -11.25 -6.17
C LEU A 43 1.08 -12.22 -7.07
N ARG A 44 0.64 -11.79 -8.25
CA ARG A 44 -0.03 -12.66 -9.22
C ARG A 44 0.81 -13.89 -9.58
N GLY A 45 2.13 -13.70 -9.74
CA GLY A 45 3.05 -14.81 -10.02
C GLY A 45 3.30 -15.74 -8.84
N LEU A 46 3.09 -15.26 -7.59
CA LEU A 46 3.35 -16.02 -6.37
C LEU A 46 2.11 -16.73 -5.82
N THR A 47 0.94 -16.14 -5.97
CA THR A 47 -0.29 -16.59 -5.32
C THR A 47 -1.33 -17.15 -6.29
N LEU A 48 -1.11 -17.03 -7.60
CA LEU A 48 -2.05 -17.40 -8.67
C LEU A 48 -3.43 -16.73 -8.53
N THR A 49 -3.47 -15.57 -7.87
CA THR A 49 -4.69 -14.78 -7.73
C THR A 49 -4.93 -13.90 -8.95
N TRP A 50 -6.20 -13.66 -9.27
CA TRP A 50 -6.57 -12.57 -10.16
C TRP A 50 -6.38 -11.25 -9.41
N THR A 51 -5.61 -10.33 -10.00
CA THR A 51 -5.31 -9.04 -9.36
C THR A 51 -5.81 -7.90 -10.23
N CYS A 52 -6.40 -6.88 -9.59
CA CYS A 52 -6.74 -5.60 -10.18
C CYS A 52 -6.00 -4.50 -9.43
N SER A 53 -5.31 -3.63 -10.15
CA SER A 53 -4.66 -2.45 -9.61
C SER A 53 -5.58 -1.24 -9.78
N VAL A 54 -5.64 -0.37 -8.78
CA VAL A 54 -6.44 0.87 -8.81
C VAL A 54 -5.59 2.03 -8.30
N ASP A 55 -5.67 3.15 -8.99
CA ASP A 55 -5.00 4.38 -8.57
C ASP A 55 -5.74 5.62 -9.08
N VAL A 56 -5.43 6.80 -8.54
CA VAL A 56 -5.97 8.10 -8.98
C VAL A 56 -5.30 8.61 -10.26
N GLY A 57 -4.14 8.09 -10.60
CA GLY A 57 -3.35 8.52 -11.77
C GLY A 57 -2.92 7.36 -12.67
N PRO A 58 -2.57 7.64 -13.94
CA PRO A 58 -2.16 6.64 -14.93
C PRO A 58 -0.68 6.25 -14.76
N PHE A 59 -0.31 5.76 -13.60
CA PHE A 59 1.09 5.44 -13.24
C PHE A 59 1.55 4.06 -13.70
N GLN A 60 0.66 3.23 -14.23
CA GLN A 60 0.92 1.84 -14.54
C GLN A 60 2.13 1.62 -15.43
N LEU A 61 3.07 0.82 -14.97
CA LEU A 61 4.20 0.26 -15.73
C LEU A 61 4.22 -1.27 -15.67
N GLY A 62 3.47 -1.85 -14.75
CA GLY A 62 3.23 -3.29 -14.65
C GLY A 62 2.18 -3.76 -15.65
N HIS A 63 2.03 -5.09 -15.78
CA HIS A 63 0.99 -5.69 -16.62
C HIS A 63 -0.20 -6.13 -15.77
N GLY A 64 -1.42 -6.01 -16.30
CA GLY A 64 -2.65 -6.48 -15.70
C GLY A 64 -3.78 -5.45 -15.71
N PRO A 65 -4.96 -5.81 -15.22
CA PRO A 65 -6.06 -4.88 -15.06
C PRO A 65 -5.66 -3.68 -14.18
N TYR A 66 -5.97 -2.49 -14.67
CA TYR A 66 -5.70 -1.24 -13.98
C TYR A 66 -6.90 -0.31 -14.17
N VAL A 67 -7.42 0.24 -13.08
CA VAL A 67 -8.60 1.10 -13.07
C VAL A 67 -8.21 2.44 -12.47
N LEU A 68 -8.59 3.52 -13.14
CA LEU A 68 -8.51 4.87 -12.57
C LEU A 68 -9.79 5.14 -11.78
N TYR A 69 -9.64 5.80 -10.61
CA TYR A 69 -10.78 6.23 -9.82
C TYR A 69 -10.55 7.67 -9.29
N ASP A 70 -11.57 8.25 -8.73
CA ASP A 70 -11.59 9.65 -8.31
C ASP A 70 -10.92 9.94 -6.95
N GLY A 71 -10.40 8.90 -6.28
CA GLY A 71 -9.84 9.02 -4.93
C GLY A 71 -10.89 8.95 -3.81
N ALA A 72 -12.17 8.87 -4.16
CA ALA A 72 -13.28 8.86 -3.19
C ALA A 72 -14.05 7.55 -3.22
N THR A 73 -14.58 7.15 -4.38
CA THR A 73 -15.46 5.98 -4.50
C THR A 73 -14.92 4.94 -5.47
N LEU A 74 -14.70 3.73 -4.98
CA LEU A 74 -14.24 2.61 -5.82
C LEU A 74 -15.39 2.09 -6.70
N PRO A 75 -15.16 1.88 -8.02
CA PRO A 75 -16.19 1.42 -8.96
C PRO A 75 -16.47 -0.09 -8.85
N PHE A 76 -16.51 -0.60 -7.63
CA PHE A 76 -16.77 -2.02 -7.33
C PHE A 76 -17.88 -2.18 -6.31
N ARG A 77 -18.58 -3.32 -6.40
CA ARG A 77 -19.60 -3.70 -5.42
C ARG A 77 -18.94 -4.14 -4.11
N ASP A 78 -19.73 -4.12 -3.04
CA ASP A 78 -19.32 -4.61 -1.72
C ASP A 78 -18.81 -6.06 -1.80
N GLY A 79 -17.72 -6.34 -1.11
CA GLY A 79 -17.15 -7.68 -1.05
C GLY A 79 -16.72 -8.27 -2.41
N THR A 80 -16.36 -7.44 -3.37
CA THR A 80 -15.90 -7.90 -4.71
C THR A 80 -14.58 -8.67 -4.62
N PHE A 81 -13.69 -8.25 -3.71
CA PHE A 81 -12.35 -8.83 -3.56
C PHE A 81 -12.24 -9.63 -2.27
N ASP A 82 -11.51 -10.73 -2.33
CA ASP A 82 -11.25 -11.55 -1.15
C ASP A 82 -10.17 -10.89 -0.27
N THR A 83 -9.17 -10.29 -0.92
CA THR A 83 -8.08 -9.53 -0.28
C THR A 83 -7.93 -8.15 -0.93
N THR A 84 -7.78 -7.12 -0.12
CA THR A 84 -7.33 -5.78 -0.59
C THR A 84 -5.97 -5.47 0.02
N LEU A 85 -5.05 -5.04 -0.84
CA LEU A 85 -3.73 -4.52 -0.49
C LEU A 85 -3.75 -3.00 -0.57
N LEU A 86 -3.23 -2.34 0.46
CA LEU A 86 -2.83 -0.93 0.44
C LEU A 86 -1.34 -0.89 0.81
N SER A 87 -0.48 -0.61 -0.16
CA SER A 87 0.97 -0.59 0.07
C SER A 87 1.51 0.82 -0.05
N LEU A 88 1.91 1.41 1.09
CA LEU A 88 2.46 2.76 1.19
C LEU A 88 1.55 3.81 0.52
N ALA A 89 0.25 3.69 0.74
CA ALA A 89 -0.76 4.47 0.04
C ALA A 89 -1.51 5.45 0.96
N LEU A 90 -1.93 5.01 2.16
CA LEU A 90 -2.83 5.80 3.01
C LEU A 90 -2.21 7.11 3.49
N HIS A 91 -0.92 7.12 3.80
CA HIS A 91 -0.25 8.35 4.24
C HIS A 91 -0.13 9.42 3.16
N HIS A 92 -0.40 9.07 1.89
CA HIS A 92 -0.49 10.00 0.77
C HIS A 92 -1.91 10.47 0.46
N CYS A 93 -2.92 9.94 1.14
CA CYS A 93 -4.31 10.34 0.90
C CYS A 93 -4.68 11.61 1.67
N GLU A 94 -5.47 12.49 1.06
CA GLU A 94 -6.07 13.65 1.75
C GLU A 94 -7.07 13.20 2.82
N ALA A 95 -7.82 12.13 2.53
CA ALA A 95 -8.80 11.53 3.45
C ALA A 95 -8.53 10.02 3.60
N PRO A 96 -7.48 9.62 4.34
CA PRO A 96 -7.09 8.20 4.46
C PRO A 96 -8.18 7.34 5.10
N GLU A 97 -9.01 7.92 5.96
CA GLU A 97 -10.17 7.27 6.57
C GLU A 97 -11.21 6.87 5.51
N ALA A 98 -11.54 7.75 4.57
CA ALA A 98 -12.51 7.48 3.51
C ALA A 98 -11.99 6.40 2.53
N VAL A 99 -10.70 6.45 2.19
CA VAL A 99 -10.06 5.42 1.36
C VAL A 99 -10.08 4.06 2.07
N LEU A 100 -9.82 4.04 3.38
CA LEU A 100 -9.91 2.83 4.19
C LEU A 100 -11.34 2.28 4.24
N ASP A 101 -12.35 3.14 4.42
CA ASP A 101 -13.76 2.74 4.44
C ASP A 101 -14.18 2.08 3.12
N GLU A 102 -13.75 2.62 1.99
CA GLU A 102 -13.96 2.02 0.67
C GLU A 102 -13.20 0.70 0.50
N ALA A 103 -11.94 0.63 0.97
CA ALA A 103 -11.19 -0.62 0.98
C ALA A 103 -11.91 -1.71 1.81
N VAL A 104 -12.42 -1.35 2.98
CA VAL A 104 -13.23 -2.26 3.83
C VAL A 104 -14.51 -2.66 3.11
N ARG A 105 -15.22 -1.73 2.48
CA ARG A 105 -16.47 -2.00 1.76
C ARG A 105 -16.29 -3.05 0.67
N VAL A 106 -15.30 -2.89 -0.20
CA VAL A 106 -15.07 -3.77 -1.34
C VAL A 106 -14.40 -5.10 -0.98
N THR A 107 -13.87 -5.22 0.24
CA THR A 107 -13.18 -6.42 0.73
C THR A 107 -14.15 -7.39 1.39
N ARG A 108 -13.99 -8.68 1.13
CA ARG A 108 -14.74 -9.76 1.75
C ARG A 108 -14.13 -10.27 3.05
N SER A 109 -12.81 -10.45 3.09
CA SER A 109 -12.19 -11.13 4.24
C SER A 109 -10.89 -10.50 4.76
N ARG A 110 -9.95 -10.09 3.90
CA ARG A 110 -8.59 -9.72 4.33
C ARG A 110 -8.13 -8.38 3.79
N LEU A 111 -7.57 -7.54 4.67
CA LEU A 111 -6.80 -6.37 4.26
C LEU A 111 -5.33 -6.58 4.63
N LEU A 112 -4.45 -6.30 3.66
CA LEU A 112 -3.01 -6.24 3.83
C LEU A 112 -2.63 -4.76 3.71
N ILE A 113 -2.17 -4.16 4.79
CA ILE A 113 -1.86 -2.72 4.82
C ILE A 113 -0.40 -2.58 5.19
N VAL A 114 0.38 -2.02 4.28
CA VAL A 114 1.79 -1.68 4.52
C VAL A 114 1.90 -0.18 4.63
N GLU A 115 2.43 0.31 5.75
CA GLU A 115 2.62 1.74 5.95
C GLU A 115 4.00 2.05 6.54
N SER A 116 4.55 3.19 6.13
CA SER A 116 5.71 3.77 6.77
C SER A 116 5.30 4.35 8.12
N VAL A 117 5.96 3.89 9.19
CA VAL A 117 5.62 4.30 10.56
C VAL A 117 6.81 4.94 11.25
N TYR A 118 6.55 5.75 12.27
CA TYR A 118 7.59 6.32 13.13
C TYR A 118 7.32 6.03 14.60
N ARG A 119 8.36 5.97 15.41
CA ARG A 119 8.29 5.76 16.86
C ARG A 119 8.73 6.99 17.66
N ASN A 120 9.50 7.87 17.02
CA ASN A 120 10.03 9.09 17.62
C ASN A 120 10.13 10.22 16.58
N SER A 121 10.39 11.44 17.07
CA SER A 121 10.41 12.64 16.22
C SER A 121 11.53 12.62 15.16
N TYR A 122 12.63 11.94 15.43
CA TYR A 122 13.73 11.81 14.47
C TYR A 122 13.33 10.93 13.28
N GLU A 123 12.73 9.75 13.55
CA GLU A 123 12.18 8.88 12.51
C GLU A 123 11.11 9.59 11.68
N ARG A 124 10.22 10.36 12.33
CA ARG A 124 9.23 11.19 11.66
C ARG A 124 9.87 12.19 10.70
N PHE A 125 10.87 12.94 11.17
CA PHE A 125 11.61 13.90 10.35
C PHE A 125 12.28 13.21 9.14
N CYS A 126 12.89 12.04 9.33
CA CYS A 126 13.49 11.28 8.24
C CYS A 126 12.47 10.88 7.18
N LEU A 127 11.28 10.42 7.58
CA LEU A 127 10.20 10.08 6.66
C LEU A 127 9.72 11.31 5.88
N ASP A 128 9.44 12.42 6.56
CA ASP A 128 8.99 13.67 5.93
C ASP A 128 9.98 14.16 4.85
N VAL A 129 11.29 14.07 5.13
CA VAL A 129 12.34 14.49 4.17
C VAL A 129 12.51 13.50 3.02
N LEU A 130 12.56 12.20 3.31
CA LEU A 130 12.87 11.18 2.31
C LEU A 130 11.69 10.97 1.36
N ASP A 131 10.50 10.83 1.90
CA ASP A 131 9.32 10.54 1.09
C ASP A 131 8.88 11.77 0.29
N GLY A 132 8.89 12.95 0.88
CA GLY A 132 8.63 14.20 0.17
C GLY A 132 9.58 14.43 -1.00
N ARG A 133 10.89 14.14 -0.85
CA ARG A 133 11.88 14.26 -1.92
C ARG A 133 11.74 13.18 -2.99
N LEU A 134 11.51 11.92 -2.60
CA LEU A 134 11.35 10.80 -3.53
C LEU A 134 10.11 10.98 -4.40
N ASN A 135 9.00 11.35 -3.81
CA ASN A 135 7.75 11.57 -4.54
C ASN A 135 7.81 12.82 -5.43
N GLY A 136 8.40 13.92 -4.95
CA GLY A 136 8.67 15.09 -5.77
C GLY A 136 9.50 14.76 -7.02
N TYR A 137 10.49 13.87 -6.89
CA TYR A 137 11.31 13.41 -8.02
C TYR A 137 10.56 12.43 -8.95
N ARG A 138 9.73 11.53 -8.41
CA ARG A 138 8.99 10.51 -9.19
C ARG A 138 7.86 11.11 -10.00
N HIS A 139 7.15 12.08 -9.43
CA HIS A 139 5.93 12.64 -10.00
C HIS A 139 6.09 14.08 -10.54
N SER A 140 7.34 14.54 -10.75
CA SER A 140 7.67 15.84 -11.35
C SER A 140 7.03 17.04 -10.63
N GLY A 141 6.83 16.94 -9.32
CA GLY A 141 6.27 18.03 -8.49
C GLY A 141 4.77 18.28 -8.66
N THR A 142 4.05 17.42 -9.39
CA THR A 142 2.62 17.61 -9.65
C THR A 142 1.70 17.13 -8.53
N MET A 143 2.23 16.42 -7.52
CA MET A 143 1.45 15.97 -6.39
C MET A 143 1.90 16.70 -5.12
N ASN A 144 1.11 17.67 -4.69
CA ASN A 144 1.21 18.21 -3.33
C ASN A 144 0.43 17.26 -2.41
N VAL A 145 1.09 16.19 -1.98
CA VAL A 145 0.44 15.10 -1.23
C VAL A 145 0.71 15.32 0.25
N PRO A 146 -0.31 15.33 1.11
CA PRO A 146 -0.11 15.33 2.54
C PRO A 146 0.67 14.09 2.95
N LEU A 147 1.61 14.24 3.88
CA LEU A 147 2.36 13.12 4.46
C LEU A 147 1.76 12.82 5.84
N ALA A 148 0.68 12.03 5.84
CA ALA A 148 -0.06 11.67 7.05
C ALA A 148 0.52 10.43 7.75
N PHE A 149 1.84 10.44 8.01
CA PHE A 149 2.47 9.36 8.77
C PHE A 149 1.91 9.25 10.18
N ARG A 150 1.72 8.03 10.64
CA ARG A 150 1.23 7.72 11.99
C ARG A 150 2.14 6.73 12.70
N ARG A 151 2.02 6.65 14.03
CA ARG A 151 2.65 5.60 14.82
C ARG A 151 1.95 4.26 14.58
N PRO A 152 2.62 3.12 14.82
CA PRO A 152 2.01 1.80 14.68
C PRO A 152 0.67 1.65 15.40
N GLU A 153 0.60 2.14 16.65
CA GLU A 153 -0.59 2.10 17.48
C GLU A 153 -1.72 2.98 16.96
N GLU A 154 -1.42 4.13 16.36
CA GLU A 154 -2.42 5.04 15.77
C GLU A 154 -3.03 4.41 14.50
N TRP A 155 -2.21 3.80 13.64
CA TRP A 155 -2.71 3.04 12.49
C TRP A 155 -3.58 1.87 12.93
N ARG A 156 -3.10 1.07 13.90
CA ARG A 156 -3.86 -0.05 14.45
C ARG A 156 -5.22 0.40 14.99
N ALA A 157 -5.25 1.43 15.82
CA ALA A 157 -6.49 1.98 16.38
C ALA A 157 -7.46 2.44 15.29
N LEU A 158 -6.94 3.07 14.22
CA LEU A 158 -7.74 3.46 13.06
C LEU A 158 -8.36 2.23 12.38
N PHE A 159 -7.60 1.16 12.14
CA PHE A 159 -8.10 -0.05 11.50
C PHE A 159 -9.15 -0.76 12.36
N GLU A 160 -8.88 -0.91 13.66
CA GLU A 160 -9.79 -1.53 14.61
C GLU A 160 -11.11 -0.73 14.77
N SER A 161 -11.07 0.61 14.66
CA SER A 161 -12.27 1.45 14.70
C SER A 161 -13.20 1.25 13.50
N ARG A 162 -12.73 0.62 12.40
CA ARG A 162 -13.52 0.20 11.23
C ARG A 162 -13.96 -1.27 11.30
N GLY A 163 -13.90 -1.87 12.48
CA GLY A 163 -14.32 -3.26 12.70
C GLY A 163 -13.31 -4.29 12.21
N LEU A 164 -12.11 -3.87 11.84
CA LEU A 164 -11.06 -4.79 11.41
C LEU A 164 -10.35 -5.41 12.62
N ARG A 165 -10.08 -6.71 12.55
CA ARG A 165 -9.37 -7.44 13.61
C ARG A 165 -7.94 -7.73 13.19
N LEU A 166 -6.97 -7.27 13.97
CA LEU A 166 -5.55 -7.54 13.73
C LEU A 166 -5.24 -9.03 13.89
N ILE A 167 -4.58 -9.61 12.88
CA ILE A 167 -4.05 -10.98 12.89
C ILE A 167 -2.58 -10.97 13.25
N THR A 168 -1.79 -10.14 12.56
CA THR A 168 -0.35 -10.01 12.84
C THR A 168 0.18 -8.67 12.34
N MET A 169 1.29 -8.24 12.92
CA MET A 169 2.12 -7.14 12.43
C MET A 169 3.52 -7.66 12.15
N GLN A 170 4.10 -7.23 11.04
CA GLN A 170 5.44 -7.66 10.63
C GLN A 170 6.22 -6.51 9.99
N TRP A 171 7.43 -6.27 10.47
CA TRP A 171 8.36 -5.36 9.81
C TRP A 171 8.80 -5.94 8.47
N LEU A 172 8.68 -5.14 7.41
CA LEU A 172 9.16 -5.51 6.08
C LEU A 172 10.56 -4.98 5.82
N GLY A 173 11.17 -5.48 4.74
CA GLY A 173 12.47 -5.04 4.26
C GLY A 173 13.66 -5.49 5.12
N SER A 174 14.85 -5.19 4.60
CA SER A 174 16.12 -5.41 5.28
C SER A 174 16.31 -4.43 6.45
N ARG A 175 17.32 -4.68 7.28
CA ARG A 175 17.68 -3.75 8.38
C ARG A 175 17.97 -2.33 7.88
N VAL A 176 18.56 -2.19 6.68
CA VAL A 176 18.86 -0.88 6.09
C VAL A 176 17.60 -0.19 5.60
N GLU A 177 16.70 -0.90 4.92
CA GLU A 177 15.40 -0.36 4.49
C GLU A 177 14.56 0.09 5.68
N ARG A 178 14.62 -0.64 6.80
CA ARG A 178 13.94 -0.25 8.04
C ARG A 178 14.51 1.02 8.68
N LEU A 179 15.75 1.40 8.40
CA LEU A 179 16.30 2.67 8.86
C LEU A 179 15.80 3.87 8.06
N ILE A 180 15.30 3.63 6.85
CA ILE A 180 14.90 4.67 5.90
C ILE A 180 13.38 4.84 5.85
N HIS A 181 12.65 3.74 5.69
CA HIS A 181 11.20 3.75 5.42
C HIS A 181 10.34 3.17 6.54
N HIS A 182 10.90 2.44 7.49
CA HIS A 182 10.17 1.76 8.58
C HIS A 182 8.86 1.09 8.12
N PRO A 183 8.86 0.27 7.03
CA PRO A 183 7.62 -0.30 6.51
C PRO A 183 7.10 -1.39 7.44
N LEU A 184 5.86 -1.23 7.89
CA LEU A 184 5.16 -2.16 8.77
C LEU A 184 3.93 -2.72 8.06
N LEU A 185 3.86 -4.04 7.95
CA LEU A 185 2.68 -4.75 7.47
C LEU A 185 1.71 -4.99 8.62
N PHE A 186 0.47 -4.62 8.40
CA PHE A 186 -0.68 -5.00 9.22
C PHE A 186 -1.53 -5.99 8.41
N VAL A 187 -1.74 -7.17 8.95
CA VAL A 187 -2.65 -8.18 8.39
C VAL A 187 -3.95 -8.12 9.18
N MET A 188 -5.01 -7.67 8.53
CA MET A 188 -6.30 -7.43 9.15
C MET A 188 -7.37 -8.36 8.58
N ASN A 189 -8.23 -8.90 9.42
CA ASN A 189 -9.48 -9.56 9.00
C ASN A 189 -10.67 -8.62 9.16
N LYS A 190 -11.57 -8.72 8.21
CA LYS A 190 -12.90 -8.14 8.27
C LYS A 190 -13.85 -9.04 9.04
#